data_2dc037a060a64ea400abab4b9bd94a83
#
_entry.id   2dc037a060a64ea400abab4b9bd94a83
#
_cell.length_a   1.000
_cell.length_b   1.000
_cell.length_c   1.000
_cell.angle_alpha   90.00
_cell.angle_beta   90.00
_cell.angle_gamma   90.00
#
_symmetry.space_group_name_H-M   'P 1'
#
loop_
_entity.id
_entity.type
_entity.pdbx_description
1 polymer ?
#
loop_
_entity_poly.entity_id
_entity_poly.type
_entity_poly.pdbx_seq_one_letter_code
_entity_poly.pdbx_strand_id
1 'polypeptide(L)'
;MRFTQGIRVRCADPDALWKLLAEWDHGQATTDVMGYIGTRLLADRDEPDCYLILADFAEVDGDLTPAEEAERNNQREETARWAEKLRALVGGEPEWTHYDELYRTGITGNLRTG
;
A
#
# COMPACT_ATOMS: atom_id res chain seq x y z
N MET A 1 -16.74 -2.31 -2.81
CA MET A 1 -16.02 -1.06 -2.48
C MET A 1 -14.57 -1.38 -2.19
N ARG A 2 -13.67 -0.68 -2.81
CA ARG A 2 -12.24 -0.86 -2.53
C ARG A 2 -11.80 0.01 -1.37
N PHE A 3 -10.80 -0.48 -0.66
CA PHE A 3 -10.17 0.25 0.42
C PHE A 3 -8.71 0.54 0.05
N THR A 4 -8.24 1.75 0.34
CA THR A 4 -6.86 2.14 0.07
C THR A 4 -6.21 2.62 1.36
N GLN A 5 -5.07 2.02 1.69
CA GLN A 5 -4.25 2.48 2.80
C GLN A 5 -3.12 3.33 2.24
N GLY A 6 -2.97 4.52 2.78
CA GLY A 6 -1.90 5.44 2.38
C GLY A 6 -0.86 5.57 3.47
N ILE A 7 0.41 5.67 3.06
CA ILE A 7 1.51 5.93 3.99
C ILE A 7 2.35 7.04 3.38
N ARG A 8 2.34 8.21 4.02
CA ARG A 8 3.16 9.34 3.57
C ARG A 8 4.47 9.31 4.33
N VAL A 9 5.58 9.37 3.60
CA VAL A 9 6.91 9.25 4.18
C VAL A 9 7.88 10.26 3.59
N ARG A 10 8.92 10.60 4.35
CA ARG A 10 10.11 11.31 3.85
C ARG A 10 11.23 10.31 3.76
N CYS A 11 11.89 10.26 2.62
CA CYS A 11 12.97 9.31 2.41
C CYS A 11 14.01 9.90 1.45
N ALA A 12 15.27 9.89 1.86
CA ALA A 12 16.36 10.39 1.02
C ALA A 12 16.84 9.36 -0.01
N ASP A 13 16.44 8.10 0.14
CA ASP A 13 16.84 7.01 -0.73
C ASP A 13 15.63 6.30 -1.31
N PRO A 14 15.07 6.82 -2.42
CA PRO A 14 13.89 6.20 -3.03
C PRO A 14 14.14 4.80 -3.58
N ASP A 15 15.37 4.45 -3.93
CA ASP A 15 15.68 3.10 -4.42
C ASP A 15 15.54 2.08 -3.30
N ALA A 16 15.96 2.41 -2.08
CA ALA A 16 15.78 1.54 -0.93
C ALA A 16 14.29 1.38 -0.59
N LEU A 17 13.54 2.46 -0.72
CA LEU A 17 12.10 2.44 -0.50
C LEU A 17 11.41 1.55 -1.54
N TRP A 18 11.79 1.70 -2.82
CA TRP A 18 11.26 0.86 -3.88
C TRP A 18 11.53 -0.64 -3.64
N LYS A 19 12.75 -0.95 -3.21
CA LYS A 19 13.12 -2.34 -2.91
C LYS A 19 12.30 -2.92 -1.76
N LEU A 20 12.05 -2.11 -0.74
CA LEU A 20 11.23 -2.54 0.39
C LEU A 20 9.79 -2.83 -0.06
N LEU A 21 9.24 -2.00 -0.96
CA LEU A 21 7.91 -2.23 -1.50
C LEU A 21 7.84 -3.46 -2.39
N ALA A 22 8.88 -3.73 -3.16
CA ALA A 22 8.96 -4.95 -3.98
C ALA A 22 9.00 -6.20 -3.10
N GLU A 23 9.71 -6.14 -1.99
CA GLU A 23 9.73 -7.22 -1.00
C GLU A 23 8.35 -7.44 -0.39
N TRP A 24 7.65 -6.37 -0.07
CA TRP A 24 6.29 -6.42 0.45
C TRP A 24 5.35 -7.07 -0.56
N ASP A 25 5.37 -6.60 -1.81
CA ASP A 25 4.50 -7.13 -2.87
C ASP A 25 4.74 -8.63 -3.09
N HIS A 26 6.01 -9.05 -3.12
CA HIS A 26 6.36 -10.45 -3.25
C HIS A 26 5.82 -11.26 -2.07
N GLY A 27 5.97 -10.75 -0.85
CA GLY A 27 5.45 -11.40 0.36
C GLY A 27 3.93 -11.55 0.33
N GLN A 28 3.20 -10.54 -0.15
CA GLN A 28 1.75 -10.61 -0.27
C GLN A 28 1.32 -11.63 -1.31
N ALA A 29 2.08 -11.76 -2.40
CA ALA A 29 1.76 -12.73 -3.44
C ALA A 29 1.93 -14.17 -2.98
N THR A 30 2.74 -14.41 -1.96
CA THR A 30 3.03 -15.76 -1.46
C THR A 30 2.25 -16.09 -0.18
N THR A 31 1.39 -15.19 0.31
CA THR A 31 0.59 -15.41 1.51
C THR A 31 -0.89 -15.25 1.19
N ASP A 32 -1.75 -15.72 2.08
CA ASP A 32 -3.20 -15.63 1.91
C ASP A 32 -3.73 -14.28 2.40
N VAL A 33 -3.21 -13.20 1.88
CA VAL A 33 -3.79 -11.89 2.13
C VAL A 33 -4.88 -11.67 1.11
N MET A 34 -6.08 -12.01 1.48
CA MET A 34 -7.24 -11.90 0.60
C MET A 34 -7.58 -10.43 0.37
N GLY A 35 -7.93 -10.12 -0.86
CA GLY A 35 -8.33 -8.78 -1.24
C GLY A 35 -7.19 -7.84 -1.61
N TYR A 36 -5.94 -8.19 -1.34
CA TYR A 36 -4.82 -7.33 -1.73
C TYR A 36 -4.72 -7.26 -3.26
N ILE A 37 -4.67 -6.04 -3.78
CA ILE A 37 -4.59 -5.80 -5.23
C ILE A 37 -3.17 -5.42 -5.64
N GLY A 38 -2.57 -4.48 -4.95
CA GLY A 38 -1.23 -4.00 -5.29
C GLY A 38 -0.87 -2.73 -4.57
N THR A 39 0.35 -2.28 -4.79
CA THR A 39 0.91 -1.10 -4.13
C THR A 39 1.48 -0.17 -5.18
N ARG A 40 1.28 1.14 -5.00
CA ARG A 40 1.88 2.17 -5.85
C ARG A 40 2.76 3.06 -4.99
N LEU A 41 3.88 3.48 -5.55
CA LEU A 41 4.77 4.46 -4.93
C LEU A 41 4.72 5.73 -5.78
N LEU A 42 4.28 6.82 -5.16
CA LEU A 42 4.14 8.10 -5.83
C LEU A 42 5.12 9.11 -5.23
N ALA A 43 5.79 9.84 -6.10
CA ALA A 43 6.65 10.94 -5.66
C ALA A 43 5.83 12.23 -5.64
N ASP A 44 5.96 13.01 -4.56
CA ASP A 44 5.33 14.32 -4.49
C ASP A 44 6.14 15.29 -5.32
N ARG A 45 5.52 15.91 -6.32
CA ARG A 45 6.21 16.82 -7.21
C ARG A 45 6.57 18.16 -6.57
N ASP A 46 5.85 18.51 -5.51
CA ASP A 46 5.99 19.81 -4.85
C ASP A 46 6.85 19.76 -3.60
N GLU A 47 7.03 18.57 -3.04
CA GLU A 47 7.79 18.36 -1.81
C GLU A 47 8.93 17.38 -2.06
N PRO A 48 10.20 17.87 -2.14
CA PRO A 48 11.34 16.97 -2.31
C PRO A 48 11.42 15.92 -1.21
N ASP A 49 11.83 14.72 -1.58
CA ASP A 49 12.00 13.58 -0.68
C ASP A 49 10.72 13.10 0.02
N CYS A 50 9.57 13.56 -0.44
CA CYS A 50 8.27 13.07 0.05
C CYS A 50 7.66 12.08 -0.92
N TYR A 51 7.16 10.98 -0.37
CA TYR A 51 6.56 9.91 -1.14
C TYR A 51 5.26 9.46 -0.50
N LEU A 52 4.35 8.97 -1.33
CA LEU A 52 3.09 8.41 -0.89
C LEU A 52 3.00 6.97 -1.36
N ILE A 53 2.83 6.06 -0.42
CA ILE A 53 2.64 4.64 -0.69
C ILE A 53 1.15 4.37 -0.59
N LEU A 54 0.56 3.78 -1.64
CA LEU A 54 -0.86 3.43 -1.65
C LEU A 54 -1.01 1.93 -1.86
N ALA A 55 -1.62 1.26 -0.90
CA ALA A 55 -1.92 -0.16 -0.98
C ALA A 55 -3.43 -0.35 -1.12
N ASP A 56 -3.85 -1.03 -2.16
CA ASP A 56 -5.26 -1.22 -2.49
C ASP A 56 -5.73 -2.62 -2.12
N PHE A 57 -6.95 -2.68 -1.58
CA PHE A 57 -7.63 -3.93 -1.20
C PHE A 57 -9.03 -3.94 -1.81
N ALA A 58 -9.41 -5.08 -2.38
CA ALA A 58 -10.73 -5.26 -2.99
C ALA A 58 -11.66 -6.01 -2.03
N GLU A 59 -12.96 -5.97 -2.33
CA GLU A 59 -13.90 -6.85 -1.67
C GLU A 59 -13.63 -8.28 -2.10
N VAL A 60 -13.76 -9.19 -1.14
CA VAL A 60 -13.67 -10.63 -1.39
C VAL A 60 -14.91 -11.29 -0.82
N ASP A 61 -15.22 -12.46 -1.35
CA ASP A 61 -16.33 -13.27 -0.81
C ASP A 61 -15.91 -13.77 0.57
N GLY A 62 -16.61 -13.31 1.60
CA GLY A 62 -16.30 -13.68 2.97
C GLY A 62 -16.94 -12.73 3.95
N ASP A 63 -16.57 -12.87 5.21
CA ASP A 63 -17.17 -12.12 6.30
C ASP A 63 -16.51 -10.76 6.55
N LEU A 64 -15.37 -10.50 5.91
CA LEU A 64 -14.61 -9.27 6.17
C LEU A 64 -14.76 -8.28 5.03
N THR A 65 -14.87 -7.00 5.39
CA THR A 65 -14.77 -5.91 4.43
C THR A 65 -13.30 -5.72 4.00
N PRO A 66 -13.03 -5.00 2.90
CA PRO A 66 -11.65 -4.68 2.52
C PRO A 66 -10.87 -3.98 3.62
N ALA A 67 -11.52 -3.07 4.37
CA ALA A 67 -10.87 -2.38 5.48
C ALA A 67 -10.52 -3.35 6.61
N GLU A 68 -11.40 -4.31 6.91
CA GLU A 68 -11.14 -5.33 7.92
C GLU A 68 -10.02 -6.28 7.50
N GLU A 69 -9.93 -6.62 6.21
CA GLU A 69 -8.83 -7.42 5.68
C GLU A 69 -7.50 -6.69 5.81
N ALA A 70 -7.49 -5.38 5.53
CA ALA A 70 -6.29 -4.56 5.69
C ALA A 70 -5.86 -4.51 7.16
N GLU A 71 -6.80 -4.34 8.08
CA GLU A 71 -6.52 -4.32 9.51
C GLU A 71 -5.97 -5.66 9.98
N ARG A 72 -6.57 -6.74 9.53
CA ARG A 72 -6.10 -8.09 9.83
C ARG A 72 -4.66 -8.29 9.33
N ASN A 73 -4.37 -7.79 8.12
CA ASN A 73 -3.03 -7.84 7.57
C ASN A 73 -2.03 -7.05 8.42
N ASN A 74 -2.46 -5.89 8.94
CA ASN A 74 -1.60 -5.05 9.79
C ASN A 74 -1.22 -5.72 11.12
N GLN A 75 -1.97 -6.73 11.55
CA GLN A 75 -1.69 -7.46 12.78
C GLN A 75 -0.72 -8.61 12.58
N ARG A 76 -0.31 -8.88 11.34
CA ARG A 76 0.59 -9.99 11.04
C ARG A 76 2.03 -9.63 11.42
N GLU A 77 2.77 -10.64 11.83
CA GLU A 77 4.16 -10.47 12.22
C GLU A 77 5.03 -9.95 11.07
N GLU A 78 4.81 -10.45 9.86
CA GLU A 78 5.52 -10.01 8.67
C GLU A 78 5.28 -8.53 8.39
N THR A 79 4.05 -8.08 8.60
CA THR A 79 3.68 -6.66 8.42
C THR A 79 4.38 -5.79 9.46
N ALA A 80 4.44 -6.25 10.70
CA ALA A 80 5.14 -5.53 11.76
C ALA A 80 6.63 -5.38 11.45
N ARG A 81 7.26 -6.46 10.97
CA ARG A 81 8.67 -6.42 10.58
C ARG A 81 8.90 -5.48 9.40
N TRP A 82 8.01 -5.48 8.44
CA TRP A 82 8.08 -4.59 7.30
C TRP A 82 7.97 -3.13 7.76
N ALA A 83 7.05 -2.84 8.66
CA ALA A 83 6.86 -1.48 9.20
C ALA A 83 8.11 -0.99 9.95
N GLU A 84 8.81 -1.87 10.65
CA GLU A 84 10.07 -1.52 11.29
C GLU A 84 11.14 -1.17 10.28
N LYS A 85 11.25 -1.95 9.19
CA LYS A 85 12.18 -1.66 8.10
C LYS A 85 11.86 -0.32 7.45
N LEU A 86 10.57 -0.03 7.27
CA LEU A 86 10.14 1.24 6.72
C LEU A 86 10.57 2.40 7.62
N ARG A 87 10.35 2.30 8.92
CA ARG A 87 10.75 3.35 9.87
C ARG A 87 12.24 3.60 9.86
N ALA A 88 13.02 2.55 9.63
CA ALA A 88 14.48 2.68 9.55
C ALA A 88 14.94 3.45 8.31
N LEU A 89 14.16 3.44 7.23
CA LEU A 89 14.50 4.11 5.98
C LEU A 89 14.05 5.55 5.92
N VAL A 90 13.03 5.92 6.67
CA VAL A 90 12.38 7.22 6.53
C VAL A 90 12.78 8.18 7.63
N GLY A 91 12.64 9.48 7.35
CA GLY A 91 12.85 10.53 8.33
C GLY A 91 11.55 10.86 9.02
N GLY A 92 11.53 10.76 10.35
CA GLY A 92 10.34 11.01 11.13
C GLY A 92 9.34 9.86 11.08
N GLU A 93 8.16 10.09 11.63
CA GLU A 93 7.10 9.07 11.66
C GLU A 93 6.34 9.03 10.34
N PRO A 94 6.08 7.83 9.78
CA PRO A 94 5.19 7.70 8.66
C PRO A 94 3.79 8.17 9.02
N GLU A 95 3.12 8.83 8.09
CA GLU A 95 1.74 9.29 8.29
C GLU A 95 0.80 8.30 7.61
N TRP A 96 -0.06 7.65 8.39
CA TRP A 96 -0.98 6.62 7.92
C TRP A 96 -2.34 7.23 7.64
N THR A 97 -2.91 6.91 6.48
CA THR A 97 -4.23 7.37 6.07
C THR A 97 -5.03 6.21 5.51
N HIS A 98 -6.35 6.33 5.56
CA HIS A 98 -7.25 5.26 5.17
C HIS A 98 -8.41 5.84 4.36
N TYR A 99 -8.71 5.23 3.22
CA TYR A 99 -9.72 5.72 2.30
C TYR A 99 -10.62 4.60 1.81
N ASP A 100 -11.92 4.88 1.72
CA ASP A 100 -12.85 4.01 1.01
C ASP A 100 -13.07 4.60 -0.38
N GLU A 101 -12.96 3.77 -1.41
CA GLU A 101 -13.20 4.21 -2.76
C GLU A 101 -14.72 4.26 -3.00
N LEU A 102 -15.26 5.46 -3.13
CA LEU A 102 -16.69 5.64 -3.32
C LEU A 102 -17.10 5.58 -4.78
N TYR A 103 -16.19 5.94 -5.68
CA TYR A 103 -16.51 6.03 -7.10
C TYR A 103 -15.23 5.97 -7.93
N ARG A 104 -15.30 5.27 -9.03
CA ARG A 104 -14.19 5.18 -9.98
C ARG A 104 -14.73 5.38 -11.39
N THR A 105 -14.03 6.18 -12.19
CA THR A 105 -14.36 6.40 -13.58
C THR A 105 -13.08 6.37 -14.40
N GLY A 106 -13.22 6.38 -15.71
CA GLY A 106 -12.09 6.38 -16.61
C GLY A 106 -12.09 5.17 -17.53
N ILE A 107 -10.99 5.00 -18.25
CA ILE A 107 -10.82 3.94 -19.23
C ILE A 107 -9.98 2.78 -18.70
N THR A 108 -9.92 2.62 -17.40
CA THR A 108 -9.18 1.53 -16.78
C THR A 108 -9.71 0.19 -17.23
N GLY A 109 -8.83 -0.74 -17.46
CA GLY A 109 -9.19 -2.06 -17.93
C GLY A 109 -9.40 -2.16 -19.43
N ASN A 110 -9.59 -1.05 -20.11
CA ASN A 110 -9.77 -1.01 -21.57
C ASN A 110 -8.50 -0.70 -22.30
N LEU A 111 -7.57 -0.25 -21.61
CA LEU A 111 -6.27 0.00 -22.17
C LEU A 111 -5.51 -1.27 -22.34
N ARG A 112 -6.20 -1.33 -22.41
CA ARG A 112 -5.57 -2.04 -22.45
C ARG A 112 -5.36 -2.72 -22.79
N THR A 113 -5.52 -2.69 -22.93
CA THR A 113 -5.56 -3.00 -23.15
C THR A 113 -5.40 -3.00 -23.47
N GLY A 114 -5.41 -2.97 -23.45
CA GLY A 114 -5.32 -3.05 -23.53
C GLY A 114 -5.28 -3.21 -23.62
#